data_714d4f276867d53223796b63cccd0eeb
#
_entry.id   714d4f276867d53223796b63cccd0eeb
#
_cell.length_a   1.000
_cell.length_b   1.000
_cell.length_c   1.000
_cell.angle_alpha   90.00
_cell.angle_beta   90.00
_cell.angle_gamma   90.00
#
_symmetry.space_group_name_H-M   'P 1'
#
loop_
_entity.id
_entity.type
_entity.pdbx_description
1 polymer ?
#
loop_
_entity_poly.entity_id
_entity_poly.type
_entity_poly.pdbx_seq_one_letter_code
_entity_poly.pdbx_strand_id
1 'polypeptide(L)'
;MPPGRAEGGINLLHVHAVQDDTLVQAYLPAVRAFLSEARRRGWRMDSVEARDRALADMLAIFCYEWGAGIQRGRNTFSGFVHVFPEHTGRLPEAARAMQAWERLGTSGEGEPICEEAWAAIIVAFMRAGDEECGLITALTFDCLFRGQDWSRLQSSDVSIMLGVDDQIIVALRLGPRVRGESTKTGSDQGVIIEREWIASWLVAFRVRRVARDAALIFSVPTAEFRARFHEQQRRLGIDVGPPHRLRHGGAACMLARGDAPTTVKLRGRWRSDKSLRRYGKTHVLVSQRASLPAAVLDLGRRFLAAPDPELERARKNSLDPR
;
A
#
# COMPACT_ATOMS: atom_id res chain seq x y z
N MET A 1 8.76 17.42 28.56
CA MET A 1 10.22 17.58 28.46
C MET A 1 10.67 16.81 27.23
N PRO A 2 11.43 17.39 26.30
CA PRO A 2 12.05 16.58 25.26
C PRO A 2 13.05 15.63 25.91
N PRO A 3 13.17 14.37 25.46
CA PRO A 3 14.14 13.44 26.02
C PRO A 3 15.55 14.02 25.85
N GLY A 4 16.29 14.07 26.95
CA GLY A 4 17.66 14.56 26.96
C GLY A 4 18.56 13.77 26.02
N ARG A 5 19.66 14.39 25.58
CA ARG A 5 20.73 13.70 24.87
C ARG A 5 21.23 12.55 25.73
N ALA A 6 21.19 11.34 25.18
CA ALA A 6 21.90 10.23 25.81
C ALA A 6 23.37 10.59 25.91
N GLU A 7 23.98 10.44 27.11
CA GLU A 7 25.42 10.53 27.26
C GLU A 7 26.07 9.49 26.34
N GLY A 8 26.78 9.95 25.30
CA GLY A 8 27.37 9.10 24.29
C GLY A 8 27.08 9.50 22.83
N GLY A 9 26.36 10.61 22.60
CA GLY A 9 26.29 11.25 21.29
C GLY A 9 25.37 10.61 20.26
N ILE A 10 24.58 9.59 20.61
CA ILE A 10 23.59 9.00 19.69
C ILE A 10 22.35 9.90 19.65
N ASN A 11 22.08 10.48 18.49
CA ASN A 11 20.84 11.23 18.28
C ASN A 11 19.67 10.25 18.09
N LEU A 12 18.90 10.01 19.17
CA LEU A 12 17.75 9.10 19.16
C LEU A 12 16.72 9.48 18.10
N LEU A 13 16.53 10.77 17.80
CA LEU A 13 15.65 11.19 16.71
C LEU A 13 16.13 10.71 15.34
N HIS A 14 17.44 10.57 15.15
CA HIS A 14 18.00 10.02 13.93
C HIS A 14 17.71 8.52 13.79
N VAL A 15 17.82 7.77 14.88
CA VAL A 15 17.48 6.33 14.91
C VAL A 15 16.00 6.10 14.56
N HIS A 16 15.11 6.96 15.09
CA HIS A 16 13.67 6.89 14.81
C HIS A 16 13.24 7.56 13.51
N ALA A 17 14.16 8.08 12.69
CA ALA A 17 13.83 8.66 11.38
C ALA A 17 13.30 7.62 10.37
N VAL A 18 13.56 6.34 10.61
CA VAL A 18 13.07 5.19 9.82
C VAL A 18 12.33 4.24 10.77
N GLN A 19 11.26 3.62 10.28
CA GLN A 19 10.54 2.60 11.04
C GLN A 19 11.47 1.43 11.35
N ASP A 20 11.48 0.95 12.59
CA ASP A 20 12.36 -0.11 13.09
C ASP A 20 12.36 -1.36 12.18
N ASP A 21 11.19 -1.80 11.71
CA ASP A 21 11.06 -2.92 10.77
C ASP A 21 11.83 -2.67 9.47
N THR A 22 11.74 -1.47 8.90
CA THR A 22 12.46 -1.11 7.67
C THR A 22 13.96 -1.07 7.91
N LEU A 23 14.38 -0.51 9.06
CA LEU A 23 15.78 -0.46 9.43
C LEU A 23 16.37 -1.87 9.60
N VAL A 24 15.71 -2.70 10.41
CA VAL A 24 16.22 -4.02 10.77
C VAL A 24 16.11 -5.01 9.60
N GLN A 25 14.98 -5.04 8.89
CA GLN A 25 14.72 -6.06 7.86
C GLN A 25 15.24 -5.68 6.46
N ALA A 26 15.41 -4.39 6.17
CA ALA A 26 15.79 -3.96 4.84
C ALA A 26 17.13 -3.22 4.80
N TYR A 27 17.31 -2.19 5.61
CA TYR A 27 18.49 -1.32 5.50
C TYR A 27 19.76 -1.96 6.06
N LEU A 28 19.73 -2.45 7.30
CA LEU A 28 20.93 -3.04 7.92
C LEU A 28 21.44 -4.27 7.16
N PRO A 29 20.61 -5.21 6.73
CA PRO A 29 21.09 -6.33 5.89
C PRO A 29 21.68 -5.86 4.56
N ALA A 30 21.06 -4.87 3.91
CA ALA A 30 21.56 -4.33 2.64
C ALA A 30 22.92 -3.64 2.79
N VAL A 31 23.09 -2.83 3.84
CA VAL A 31 24.35 -2.15 4.14
C VAL A 31 25.43 -3.16 4.51
N ARG A 32 25.13 -4.16 5.35
CA ARG A 32 26.08 -5.23 5.69
C ARG A 32 26.55 -5.99 4.47
N ALA A 33 25.62 -6.34 3.56
CA ALA A 33 25.96 -7.01 2.31
C ALA A 33 26.86 -6.15 1.42
N PHE A 34 26.59 -4.84 1.30
CA PHE A 34 27.43 -3.90 0.58
C PHE A 34 28.85 -3.82 1.18
N LEU A 35 28.96 -3.61 2.51
CA LEU A 35 30.25 -3.49 3.16
C LEU A 35 31.07 -4.78 3.08
N SER A 36 30.42 -5.93 3.15
CA SER A 36 31.06 -7.24 2.97
C SER A 36 31.61 -7.41 1.56
N GLU A 37 30.82 -7.02 0.55
CA GLU A 37 31.23 -7.12 -0.85
C GLU A 37 32.35 -6.12 -1.19
N ALA A 38 32.28 -4.89 -0.66
CA ALA A 38 33.32 -3.90 -0.82
C ALA A 38 34.66 -4.40 -0.25
N ARG A 39 34.64 -5.04 0.93
CA ARG A 39 35.81 -5.66 1.53
C ARG A 39 36.35 -6.81 0.69
N ARG A 40 35.46 -7.69 0.21
CA ARG A 40 35.84 -8.86 -0.64
C ARG A 40 36.50 -8.43 -1.94
N ARG A 41 36.07 -7.30 -2.52
CA ARG A 41 36.62 -6.74 -3.78
C ARG A 41 37.80 -5.82 -3.55
N GLY A 42 38.20 -5.54 -2.32
CA GLY A 42 39.29 -4.64 -1.99
C GLY A 42 39.01 -3.16 -2.36
N TRP A 43 37.73 -2.77 -2.36
CA TRP A 43 37.37 -1.39 -2.68
C TRP A 43 37.80 -0.44 -1.57
N ARG A 44 38.30 0.72 -1.97
CA ARG A 44 38.64 1.78 -1.01
C ARG A 44 37.36 2.34 -0.38
N MET A 45 37.40 2.54 0.94
CA MET A 45 36.30 3.06 1.74
C MET A 45 36.77 4.17 2.71
N ASP A 46 37.95 4.73 2.43
CA ASP A 46 38.68 5.65 3.31
C ASP A 46 38.25 7.12 3.15
N SER A 47 37.63 7.48 2.04
CA SER A 47 37.09 8.83 1.80
C SER A 47 35.62 8.80 1.37
N VAL A 48 34.97 9.96 1.35
CA VAL A 48 33.59 10.11 0.87
C VAL A 48 33.50 9.74 -0.61
N GLU A 49 34.45 10.21 -1.40
CA GLU A 49 34.53 9.96 -2.84
C GLU A 49 34.75 8.46 -3.15
N ALA A 50 35.61 7.80 -2.36
CA ALA A 50 35.84 6.37 -2.49
C ALA A 50 34.57 5.56 -2.15
N ARG A 51 33.85 5.93 -1.11
CA ARG A 51 32.58 5.30 -0.71
C ARG A 51 31.47 5.54 -1.73
N ASP A 52 31.40 6.75 -2.30
CA ASP A 52 30.44 7.09 -3.36
C ASP A 52 30.64 6.22 -4.59
N ARG A 53 31.88 6.11 -5.05
CA ARG A 53 32.26 5.25 -6.19
C ARG A 53 31.97 3.78 -5.91
N ALA A 54 32.39 3.26 -4.75
CA ALA A 54 32.12 1.88 -4.37
C ALA A 54 30.62 1.57 -4.31
N LEU A 55 29.81 2.51 -3.83
CA LEU A 55 28.37 2.35 -3.82
C LEU A 55 27.76 2.41 -5.22
N ALA A 56 28.25 3.29 -6.09
CA ALA A 56 27.83 3.36 -7.49
C ALA A 56 28.16 2.06 -8.24
N ASP A 57 29.37 1.52 -8.05
CA ASP A 57 29.81 0.25 -8.63
C ASP A 57 28.93 -0.91 -8.13
N MET A 58 28.59 -0.92 -6.84
CA MET A 58 27.70 -1.95 -6.29
C MET A 58 26.30 -1.90 -6.90
N LEU A 59 25.77 -0.69 -7.12
CA LEU A 59 24.47 -0.52 -7.78
C LEU A 59 24.49 -1.02 -9.23
N ALA A 60 25.59 -0.78 -9.95
CA ALA A 60 25.80 -1.30 -11.31
C ALA A 60 25.88 -2.84 -11.31
N ILE A 61 26.60 -3.44 -10.37
CA ILE A 61 26.68 -4.90 -10.20
C ILE A 61 25.30 -5.49 -9.92
N PHE A 62 24.52 -4.89 -9.02
CA PHE A 62 23.16 -5.32 -8.76
C PHE A 62 22.30 -5.31 -10.02
N CYS A 63 22.42 -4.24 -10.82
CA CYS A 63 21.63 -4.06 -12.03
C CYS A 63 22.04 -5.03 -13.14
N TYR A 64 23.34 -5.05 -13.49
CA TYR A 64 23.82 -5.69 -14.69
C TYR A 64 24.34 -7.11 -14.49
N GLU A 65 25.00 -7.39 -13.37
CA GLU A 65 25.58 -8.72 -13.13
C GLU A 65 24.58 -9.64 -12.43
N TRP A 66 23.85 -9.14 -11.42
CA TRP A 66 22.97 -9.97 -10.60
C TRP A 66 21.51 -9.93 -11.03
N GLY A 67 21.11 -9.06 -11.96
CA GLY A 67 19.72 -8.90 -12.37
C GLY A 67 18.78 -8.58 -11.22
N ALA A 68 19.29 -7.93 -10.17
CA ALA A 68 18.52 -7.68 -8.95
C ALA A 68 17.40 -6.65 -9.19
N GLY A 69 16.30 -6.79 -8.47
CA GLY A 69 15.24 -5.77 -8.48
C GLY A 69 15.73 -4.44 -7.88
N ILE A 70 15.26 -3.32 -8.44
CA ILE A 70 15.65 -1.95 -8.05
C ILE A 70 15.50 -1.66 -6.55
N GLN A 71 14.57 -2.36 -5.86
CA GLN A 71 14.36 -2.20 -4.42
C GLN A 71 15.60 -2.56 -3.62
N ARG A 72 16.43 -3.50 -4.11
CA ARG A 72 17.70 -3.84 -3.47
C ARG A 72 18.67 -2.65 -3.51
N GLY A 73 18.77 -1.98 -4.66
CA GLY A 73 19.56 -0.76 -4.79
C GLY A 73 19.06 0.36 -3.87
N ARG A 74 17.75 0.60 -3.85
CA ARG A 74 17.15 1.61 -2.97
C ARG A 74 17.42 1.34 -1.49
N ASN A 75 17.29 0.10 -1.05
CA ASN A 75 17.56 -0.28 0.34
C ASN A 75 19.05 -0.10 0.68
N THR A 76 19.95 -0.43 -0.24
CA THR A 76 21.39 -0.26 -0.04
C THR A 76 21.76 1.23 0.02
N PHE A 77 21.33 2.03 -0.94
CA PHE A 77 21.63 3.47 -1.00
C PHE A 77 21.01 4.21 0.22
N SER A 78 19.71 4.04 0.45
CA SER A 78 19.01 4.71 1.56
C SER A 78 19.50 4.22 2.92
N GLY A 79 19.76 2.91 3.03
CA GLY A 79 20.32 2.31 4.25
C GLY A 79 21.72 2.84 4.53
N PHE A 80 22.58 2.97 3.50
CA PHE A 80 23.92 3.51 3.67
C PHE A 80 23.88 4.97 4.17
N VAL A 81 23.07 5.83 3.57
CA VAL A 81 22.88 7.21 4.02
C VAL A 81 22.25 7.28 5.42
N HIS A 82 21.38 6.35 5.77
CA HIS A 82 20.79 6.29 7.11
C HIS A 82 21.82 5.90 8.18
N VAL A 83 22.65 4.88 7.89
CA VAL A 83 23.69 4.40 8.83
C VAL A 83 24.85 5.39 8.94
N PHE A 84 25.16 6.07 7.84
CA PHE A 84 26.24 7.05 7.75
C PHE A 84 25.69 8.42 7.31
N PRO A 85 25.02 9.15 8.21
CA PRO A 85 24.29 10.39 7.87
C PRO A 85 25.19 11.53 7.37
N GLU A 86 26.49 11.49 7.68
CA GLU A 86 27.48 12.42 7.15
C GLU A 86 27.61 12.38 5.63
N HIS A 87 27.07 11.34 4.98
CA HIS A 87 27.04 11.20 3.52
C HIS A 87 25.78 11.74 2.87
N THR A 88 24.83 12.26 3.64
CA THR A 88 23.59 12.84 3.09
C THR A 88 23.91 13.96 2.11
N GLY A 89 23.45 13.78 0.85
CA GLY A 89 23.71 14.73 -0.23
C GLY A 89 25.15 14.75 -0.78
N ARG A 90 26.02 13.86 -0.31
CA ARG A 90 27.46 13.83 -0.67
C ARG A 90 27.85 12.60 -1.49
N LEU A 91 26.89 11.91 -2.09
CA LEU A 91 27.08 10.71 -2.90
C LEU A 91 26.53 10.92 -4.33
N PRO A 92 27.14 11.81 -5.15
CA PRO A 92 26.59 12.16 -6.46
C PRO A 92 26.70 11.03 -7.48
N GLU A 93 27.77 10.20 -7.45
CA GLU A 93 27.93 9.07 -8.38
C GLU A 93 26.88 7.98 -8.10
N ALA A 94 26.71 7.59 -6.86
CA ALA A 94 25.72 6.59 -6.46
C ALA A 94 24.28 7.09 -6.68
N ALA A 95 24.01 8.37 -6.41
CA ALA A 95 22.70 8.97 -6.71
C ALA A 95 22.39 8.96 -8.21
N ARG A 96 23.38 9.26 -9.05
CA ARG A 96 23.27 9.19 -10.52
C ARG A 96 23.07 7.75 -11.00
N ALA A 97 23.80 6.78 -10.44
CA ALA A 97 23.62 5.36 -10.74
C ALA A 97 22.20 4.89 -10.39
N MET A 98 21.65 5.27 -9.23
CA MET A 98 20.26 4.99 -8.86
C MET A 98 19.26 5.59 -9.84
N GLN A 99 19.45 6.84 -10.24
CA GLN A 99 18.57 7.49 -11.23
C GLN A 99 18.64 6.80 -12.60
N ALA A 100 19.83 6.38 -13.02
CA ALA A 100 20.02 5.63 -14.26
C ALA A 100 19.30 4.27 -14.19
N TRP A 101 19.46 3.54 -13.10
CA TRP A 101 18.76 2.27 -12.88
C TRP A 101 17.24 2.45 -12.86
N GLU A 102 16.73 3.51 -12.24
CA GLU A 102 15.29 3.83 -12.27
C GLU A 102 14.76 4.12 -13.68
N ARG A 103 15.59 4.66 -14.58
CA ARG A 103 15.23 4.90 -15.98
C ARG A 103 15.31 3.64 -16.84
N LEU A 104 16.31 2.78 -16.59
CA LEU A 104 16.51 1.51 -17.30
C LEU A 104 15.50 0.45 -16.86
N GLY A 105 15.18 0.46 -15.57
CA GLY A 105 14.13 -0.42 -15.07
C GLY A 105 12.80 -0.01 -15.68
N THR A 106 12.09 -0.96 -16.30
CA THR A 106 10.65 -0.84 -16.40
C THR A 106 10.16 -0.69 -14.97
N SER A 107 10.03 0.55 -14.52
CA SER A 107 9.49 0.82 -13.21
C SER A 107 8.13 0.16 -13.19
N GLY A 108 8.00 -0.92 -12.46
CA GLY A 108 6.71 -1.53 -12.19
C GLY A 108 5.87 -0.57 -11.35
N GLU A 109 5.69 0.65 -11.89
CA GLU A 109 4.69 1.58 -11.38
C GLU A 109 3.39 0.83 -11.47
N GLY A 110 2.81 0.53 -10.31
CA GLY A 110 1.64 -0.32 -10.23
C GLY A 110 0.59 0.09 -11.27
N GLU A 111 0.19 -0.86 -12.08
CA GLU A 111 -0.92 -0.66 -12.99
C GLU A 111 -2.22 -0.62 -12.20
N PRO A 112 -3.21 0.19 -12.60
CA PRO A 112 -4.51 0.21 -11.95
C PRO A 112 -5.28 -1.08 -12.22
N ILE A 113 -6.16 -1.46 -11.30
CA ILE A 113 -7.16 -2.52 -11.51
C ILE A 113 -8.44 -1.84 -11.95
N CYS A 114 -9.08 -2.35 -13.03
CA CYS A 114 -10.38 -1.84 -13.46
C CYS A 114 -11.49 -2.22 -12.45
N GLU A 115 -12.55 -1.45 -12.46
CA GLU A 115 -13.64 -1.56 -11.48
C GLU A 115 -14.35 -2.91 -11.55
N GLU A 116 -14.51 -3.48 -12.73
CA GLU A 116 -15.13 -4.79 -12.92
C GLU A 116 -14.27 -5.93 -12.36
N ALA A 117 -12.94 -5.88 -12.54
CA ALA A 117 -12.05 -6.87 -11.95
C ALA A 117 -12.02 -6.77 -10.43
N TRP A 118 -11.98 -5.55 -9.88
CA TRP A 118 -12.10 -5.30 -8.45
C TRP A 118 -13.39 -5.90 -7.89
N ALA A 119 -14.53 -5.64 -8.52
CA ALA A 119 -15.84 -6.15 -8.12
C ALA A 119 -15.91 -7.69 -8.21
N ALA A 120 -15.36 -8.28 -9.27
CA ALA A 120 -15.31 -9.74 -9.41
C ALA A 120 -14.47 -10.41 -8.31
N ILE A 121 -13.36 -9.78 -7.89
CA ILE A 121 -12.54 -10.28 -6.78
C ILE A 121 -13.31 -10.23 -5.46
N ILE A 122 -14.09 -9.17 -5.21
CA ILE A 122 -14.98 -9.10 -4.04
C ILE A 122 -15.95 -10.27 -4.05
N VAL A 123 -16.65 -10.51 -5.17
CA VAL A 123 -17.58 -11.64 -5.32
C VAL A 123 -16.87 -12.97 -5.07
N ALA A 124 -15.65 -13.14 -5.57
CA ALA A 124 -14.88 -14.37 -5.34
C ALA A 124 -14.57 -14.59 -3.84
N PHE A 125 -14.20 -13.54 -3.12
CA PHE A 125 -14.04 -13.62 -1.67
C PHE A 125 -15.34 -13.97 -0.94
N MET A 126 -16.44 -13.31 -1.31
CA MET A 126 -17.75 -13.58 -0.71
C MET A 126 -18.19 -15.03 -0.92
N ARG A 127 -17.99 -15.56 -2.13
CA ARG A 127 -18.31 -16.98 -2.47
C ARG A 127 -17.40 -17.97 -1.75
N ALA A 128 -16.18 -17.55 -1.41
CA ALA A 128 -15.25 -18.35 -0.60
C ALA A 128 -15.53 -18.28 0.91
N GLY A 129 -16.54 -17.53 1.35
CA GLY A 129 -16.84 -17.30 2.78
C GLY A 129 -15.85 -16.35 3.48
N ASP A 130 -15.00 -15.66 2.73
CA ASP A 130 -13.96 -14.76 3.26
C ASP A 130 -14.44 -13.31 3.20
N GLU A 131 -15.44 -13.01 4.03
CA GLU A 131 -16.06 -11.69 4.12
C GLU A 131 -15.05 -10.59 4.49
N GLU A 132 -14.12 -10.90 5.39
CA GLU A 132 -13.12 -9.94 5.87
C GLU A 132 -12.21 -9.46 4.73
N CYS A 133 -11.65 -10.37 3.94
CA CYS A 133 -10.81 -10.01 2.79
C CYS A 133 -11.63 -9.34 1.67
N GLY A 134 -12.89 -9.70 1.49
CA GLY A 134 -13.80 -9.03 0.58
C GLY A 134 -13.98 -7.55 0.93
N LEU A 135 -14.27 -7.27 2.22
CA LEU A 135 -14.45 -5.90 2.70
C LEU A 135 -13.14 -5.09 2.67
N ILE A 136 -11.99 -5.68 3.01
CA ILE A 136 -10.68 -5.03 2.85
C ILE A 136 -10.45 -4.65 1.39
N THR A 137 -10.80 -5.54 0.46
CA THR A 137 -10.68 -5.30 -1.00
C THR A 137 -11.56 -4.14 -1.44
N ALA A 138 -12.81 -4.08 -0.94
CA ALA A 138 -13.75 -3.00 -1.20
C ALA A 138 -13.23 -1.64 -0.71
N LEU A 139 -12.82 -1.56 0.56
CA LEU A 139 -12.31 -0.34 1.18
C LEU A 139 -10.98 0.13 0.59
N THR A 140 -10.10 -0.81 0.23
CA THR A 140 -8.79 -0.45 -0.35
C THR A 140 -8.94 0.29 -1.67
N PHE A 141 -9.91 -0.09 -2.49
CA PHE A 141 -10.22 0.59 -3.74
C PHE A 141 -10.98 1.90 -3.51
N ASP A 142 -12.06 1.87 -2.75
CA ASP A 142 -12.92 3.04 -2.51
C ASP A 142 -12.21 4.15 -1.73
N CYS A 143 -11.60 3.82 -0.59
CA CYS A 143 -10.92 4.78 0.28
C CYS A 143 -9.46 5.01 -0.08
N LEU A 144 -8.96 4.41 -1.15
CA LEU A 144 -7.56 4.48 -1.56
C LEU A 144 -6.61 4.10 -0.41
N PHE A 145 -6.86 3.00 0.30
CA PHE A 145 -6.08 2.57 1.44
C PHE A 145 -4.69 2.05 1.06
N ARG A 146 -3.73 2.24 1.95
CA ARG A 146 -2.50 1.46 2.04
C ARG A 146 -2.72 0.25 2.95
N GLY A 147 -1.86 -0.76 2.86
CA GLY A 147 -1.97 -1.93 3.75
C GLY A 147 -2.02 -1.58 5.23
N GLN A 148 -1.25 -0.59 5.67
CA GLN A 148 -1.25 -0.12 7.06
C GLN A 148 -2.53 0.65 7.45
N ASP A 149 -3.27 1.19 6.49
CA ASP A 149 -4.46 1.99 6.81
C ASP A 149 -5.59 1.09 7.35
N TRP A 150 -5.82 -0.07 6.74
CA TRP A 150 -6.86 -1.00 7.21
C TRP A 150 -6.37 -1.94 8.33
N SER A 151 -5.08 -2.36 8.32
CA SER A 151 -4.57 -3.32 9.30
C SER A 151 -4.50 -2.78 10.73
N ARG A 152 -4.56 -1.47 10.90
CA ARG A 152 -4.57 -0.79 12.21
C ARG A 152 -5.92 -0.16 12.55
N LEU A 153 -6.92 -0.30 11.69
CA LEU A 153 -8.23 0.31 11.89
C LEU A 153 -8.95 -0.32 13.07
N GLN A 154 -9.33 0.52 14.05
CA GLN A 154 -10.07 0.12 15.22
C GLN A 154 -11.54 0.56 15.13
N SER A 155 -12.40 -0.07 15.93
CA SER A 155 -13.82 0.31 16.01
C SER A 155 -14.03 1.77 16.40
N SER A 156 -13.15 2.34 17.24
CA SER A 156 -13.16 3.74 17.64
C SER A 156 -12.75 4.72 16.52
N ASP A 157 -12.20 4.24 15.42
CA ASP A 157 -11.82 5.07 14.27
C ASP A 157 -12.95 5.23 13.25
N VAL A 158 -14.08 4.57 13.46
CA VAL A 158 -15.23 4.59 12.58
C VAL A 158 -16.31 5.49 13.16
N SER A 159 -16.57 6.61 12.52
CA SER A 159 -17.68 7.52 12.83
C SER A 159 -18.82 7.27 11.85
N ILE A 160 -20.02 7.11 12.36
CA ILE A 160 -21.24 6.84 11.59
C ILE A 160 -22.22 7.97 11.85
N MET A 161 -22.81 8.51 10.79
CA MET A 161 -23.88 9.48 10.87
C MET A 161 -24.94 9.19 9.82
N LEU A 162 -26.17 9.62 10.05
CA LEU A 162 -27.22 9.63 9.03
C LEU A 162 -27.18 10.97 8.30
N GLY A 163 -27.18 10.92 6.99
CA GLY A 163 -27.35 12.09 6.14
C GLY A 163 -28.80 12.57 6.06
N VAL A 164 -29.05 13.59 5.22
CA VAL A 164 -30.38 14.24 5.09
C VAL A 164 -31.45 13.28 4.58
N ASP A 165 -31.08 12.30 3.76
CA ASP A 165 -31.98 11.31 3.13
C ASP A 165 -31.85 9.92 3.78
N ASP A 166 -31.62 9.86 5.10
CA ASP A 166 -31.36 8.61 5.86
C ASP A 166 -30.16 7.78 5.33
N GLN A 167 -29.37 8.34 4.43
CA GLN A 167 -28.20 7.71 3.88
C GLN A 167 -27.12 7.54 4.97
N ILE A 168 -26.52 6.36 5.02
CA ILE A 168 -25.43 6.07 5.96
C ILE A 168 -24.13 6.70 5.47
N ILE A 169 -23.61 7.66 6.23
CA ILE A 169 -22.30 8.28 5.99
C ILE A 169 -21.30 7.69 6.99
N VAL A 170 -20.23 7.11 6.49
CA VAL A 170 -19.16 6.54 7.31
C VAL A 170 -17.85 7.26 7.03
N ALA A 171 -17.29 7.85 8.09
CA ALA A 171 -15.98 8.46 8.10
C ALA A 171 -14.98 7.60 8.88
N LEU A 172 -13.77 7.45 8.35
CA LEU A 172 -12.70 6.65 8.93
C LEU A 172 -11.53 7.58 9.30
N ARG A 173 -11.03 7.45 10.54
CA ARG A 173 -9.83 8.15 11.00
C ARG A 173 -8.63 7.23 10.90
N LEU A 174 -7.57 7.69 10.24
CA LEU A 174 -6.37 6.91 9.95
C LEU A 174 -5.16 7.50 10.67
N GLY A 175 -4.38 6.64 11.33
CA GLY A 175 -3.18 7.03 12.07
C GLY A 175 -3.46 8.02 13.20
N PRO A 176 -4.34 7.69 14.15
CA PRO A 176 -4.72 8.62 15.20
C PRO A 176 -3.53 8.94 16.13
N ARG A 177 -3.28 10.24 16.28
CA ARG A 177 -2.17 10.76 17.12
C ARG A 177 -2.31 10.33 18.58
N VAL A 178 -3.55 10.21 19.06
CA VAL A 178 -3.82 9.82 20.45
C VAL A 178 -3.28 8.42 20.79
N ARG A 179 -3.07 7.55 19.78
CA ARG A 179 -2.42 6.24 19.92
C ARG A 179 -0.94 6.23 19.54
N GLY A 180 -0.34 7.39 19.32
CA GLY A 180 1.04 7.49 18.80
C GLY A 180 1.20 7.03 17.36
N GLU A 181 0.10 6.86 16.63
CA GLU A 181 0.11 6.36 15.26
C GLU A 181 0.27 7.48 14.24
N SER A 182 0.87 7.12 13.12
CA SER A 182 0.93 7.98 11.95
C SER A 182 0.84 7.16 10.68
N THR A 183 0.32 7.76 9.62
CA THR A 183 0.44 7.23 8.27
C THR A 183 1.70 7.80 7.61
N LYS A 184 2.09 7.29 6.45
CA LYS A 184 3.22 7.83 5.66
C LYS A 184 3.11 9.34 5.38
N THR A 185 1.93 9.92 5.47
CA THR A 185 1.65 11.31 5.12
C THR A 185 1.18 12.19 6.28
N GLY A 186 1.13 11.65 7.48
CA GLY A 186 0.76 12.38 8.72
C GLY A 186 -0.18 11.60 9.62
N SER A 187 -0.59 12.22 10.73
CA SER A 187 -1.55 11.66 11.69
C SER A 187 -2.96 12.22 11.47
N ASP A 188 -3.97 11.59 12.10
CA ASP A 188 -5.36 12.05 12.12
C ASP A 188 -5.94 12.35 10.74
N GLN A 189 -5.66 11.50 9.76
CA GLN A 189 -6.20 11.65 8.40
C GLN A 189 -7.58 11.03 8.31
N GLY A 190 -8.54 11.80 7.75
CA GLY A 190 -9.91 11.34 7.52
C GLY A 190 -10.14 10.86 6.08
N VAL A 191 -11.03 9.90 5.92
CA VAL A 191 -11.61 9.51 4.62
C VAL A 191 -13.06 9.10 4.80
N ILE A 192 -13.93 9.55 3.89
CA ILE A 192 -15.34 9.17 3.86
C ILE A 192 -15.50 8.05 2.83
N ILE A 193 -16.30 7.03 3.16
CA ILE A 193 -16.67 5.97 2.22
C ILE A 193 -17.68 6.55 1.23
N GLU A 194 -17.40 6.49 -0.08
CA GLU A 194 -18.29 7.05 -1.09
C GLU A 194 -19.44 6.11 -1.47
N ARG A 195 -19.19 4.81 -1.50
CA ARG A 195 -20.21 3.84 -1.89
C ARG A 195 -21.01 3.39 -0.68
N GLU A 196 -22.29 3.71 -0.68
CA GLU A 196 -23.20 3.41 0.42
C GLU A 196 -23.23 1.93 0.79
N TRP A 197 -23.19 1.02 -0.19
CA TRP A 197 -23.15 -0.42 0.07
C TRP A 197 -21.88 -0.85 0.84
N ILE A 198 -20.73 -0.19 0.60
CA ILE A 198 -19.50 -0.43 1.38
C ILE A 198 -19.64 0.12 2.80
N ALA A 199 -20.22 1.30 2.94
CA ALA A 199 -20.50 1.91 4.23
C ALA A 199 -21.40 0.99 5.09
N SER A 200 -22.53 0.55 4.53
CA SER A 200 -23.47 -0.37 5.17
C SER A 200 -22.83 -1.71 5.52
N TRP A 201 -22.00 -2.24 4.62
CA TRP A 201 -21.26 -3.48 4.85
C TRP A 201 -20.27 -3.34 6.02
N LEU A 202 -19.48 -2.27 6.04
CA LEU A 202 -18.54 -2.02 7.13
C LEU A 202 -19.25 -1.85 8.48
N VAL A 203 -20.38 -1.14 8.52
CA VAL A 203 -21.17 -0.96 9.75
C VAL A 203 -21.64 -2.32 10.28
N ALA A 204 -22.22 -3.15 9.41
CA ALA A 204 -22.69 -4.48 9.80
C ALA A 204 -21.54 -5.40 10.26
N PHE A 205 -20.39 -5.35 9.56
CA PHE A 205 -19.20 -6.10 9.93
C PHE A 205 -18.65 -5.65 11.28
N ARG A 206 -18.54 -4.33 11.50
CA ARG A 206 -18.07 -3.74 12.75
C ARG A 206 -18.93 -4.15 13.95
N VAL A 207 -20.25 -4.14 13.82
CA VAL A 207 -21.15 -4.55 14.91
C VAL A 207 -20.84 -5.97 15.39
N ARG A 208 -20.62 -6.91 14.46
CA ARG A 208 -20.27 -8.29 14.80
C ARG A 208 -18.87 -8.40 15.45
N ARG A 209 -17.94 -7.52 15.09
CA ARG A 209 -16.59 -7.49 15.68
C ARG A 209 -16.60 -6.91 17.09
N VAL A 210 -17.33 -5.82 17.31
CA VAL A 210 -17.50 -5.22 18.65
C VAL A 210 -18.16 -6.21 19.61
N ALA A 211 -19.18 -6.94 19.16
CA ALA A 211 -19.83 -7.99 19.96
C ALA A 211 -18.87 -9.14 20.39
N ARG A 212 -17.71 -9.24 19.75
CA ARG A 212 -16.64 -10.20 20.10
C ARG A 212 -15.45 -9.56 20.85
N ASP A 213 -15.64 -8.37 21.40
CA ASP A 213 -14.61 -7.58 22.11
C ASP A 213 -13.33 -7.30 21.26
N ALA A 214 -13.46 -7.30 19.95
CA ALA A 214 -12.32 -7.07 19.06
C ALA A 214 -12.01 -5.58 18.93
N ALA A 215 -10.82 -5.16 19.38
CA ALA A 215 -10.37 -3.78 19.21
C ALA A 215 -10.15 -3.44 17.73
N LEU A 216 -9.47 -4.32 16.98
CA LEU A 216 -9.26 -4.19 15.54
C LEU A 216 -10.50 -4.64 14.76
N ILE A 217 -10.87 -3.88 13.72
CA ILE A 217 -11.93 -4.28 12.79
C ILE A 217 -11.49 -5.49 11.97
N PHE A 218 -10.26 -5.49 11.49
CA PHE A 218 -9.69 -6.57 10.69
C PHE A 218 -8.63 -7.34 11.49
N SER A 219 -8.70 -8.66 11.39
CA SER A 219 -7.79 -9.59 12.08
C SER A 219 -6.77 -10.22 11.15
N VAL A 220 -7.03 -10.26 9.85
CA VAL A 220 -6.17 -10.90 8.87
C VAL A 220 -4.84 -10.14 8.73
N PRO A 221 -3.67 -10.80 8.83
CA PRO A 221 -2.38 -10.17 8.57
C PRO A 221 -2.23 -9.73 7.12
N THR A 222 -1.48 -8.63 6.88
CA THR A 222 -1.28 -8.11 5.52
C THR A 222 -0.66 -9.10 4.54
N ALA A 223 0.25 -9.96 5.02
CA ALA A 223 0.87 -11.01 4.21
C ALA A 223 -0.16 -12.09 3.81
N GLU A 224 -1.04 -12.46 4.73
CA GLU A 224 -2.10 -13.43 4.50
C GLU A 224 -3.18 -12.87 3.56
N PHE A 225 -3.62 -11.63 3.77
CA PHE A 225 -4.50 -10.95 2.82
C PHE A 225 -3.92 -10.96 1.41
N ARG A 226 -2.63 -10.68 1.25
CA ARG A 226 -1.96 -10.73 -0.05
C ARG A 226 -2.01 -12.11 -0.68
N ALA A 227 -1.75 -13.17 0.09
CA ALA A 227 -1.80 -14.54 -0.41
C ALA A 227 -3.22 -14.93 -0.85
N ARG A 228 -4.23 -14.64 -0.02
CA ARG A 228 -5.64 -14.88 -0.32
C ARG A 228 -6.12 -14.07 -1.52
N PHE A 229 -5.68 -12.82 -1.67
CA PHE A 229 -5.99 -11.97 -2.83
C PHE A 229 -5.48 -12.57 -4.15
N HIS A 230 -4.24 -13.09 -4.17
CA HIS A 230 -3.72 -13.80 -5.34
C HIS A 230 -4.45 -15.14 -5.59
N GLU A 231 -4.91 -15.81 -4.54
CA GLU A 231 -5.73 -17.03 -4.70
C GLU A 231 -7.05 -16.73 -5.41
N GLN A 232 -7.76 -15.66 -5.04
CA GLN A 232 -8.99 -15.30 -5.73
C GLN A 232 -8.76 -14.92 -7.21
N GLN A 233 -7.65 -14.26 -7.52
CA GLN A 233 -7.26 -13.98 -8.89
C GLN A 233 -7.06 -15.28 -9.69
N ARG A 234 -6.33 -16.25 -9.13
CA ARG A 234 -6.13 -17.57 -9.78
C ARG A 234 -7.46 -18.30 -10.04
N ARG A 235 -8.40 -18.27 -9.08
CA ARG A 235 -9.74 -18.85 -9.23
C ARG A 235 -10.56 -18.17 -10.35
N LEU A 236 -10.36 -16.87 -10.54
CA LEU A 236 -10.99 -16.12 -11.63
C LEU A 236 -10.24 -16.25 -12.96
N GLY A 237 -9.08 -16.91 -13.00
CA GLY A 237 -8.25 -17.00 -14.20
C GLY A 237 -7.65 -15.67 -14.63
N ILE A 238 -7.36 -14.77 -13.71
CA ILE A 238 -6.79 -13.45 -13.98
C ILE A 238 -5.51 -13.21 -13.17
N ASP A 239 -4.66 -12.32 -13.66
CA ASP A 239 -3.55 -11.72 -12.91
C ASP A 239 -3.60 -10.20 -13.05
N VAL A 240 -4.17 -9.55 -12.05
CA VAL A 240 -4.20 -8.08 -11.97
C VAL A 240 -3.16 -7.55 -10.98
N GLY A 241 -2.27 -8.42 -10.51
CA GLY A 241 -1.13 -8.10 -9.66
C GLY A 241 -1.47 -7.93 -8.16
N PRO A 242 -0.57 -7.33 -7.37
CA PRO A 242 -0.69 -7.29 -5.92
C PRO A 242 -1.80 -6.34 -5.43
N PRO A 243 -2.29 -6.50 -4.18
CA PRO A 243 -3.37 -5.68 -3.61
C PRO A 243 -3.15 -4.17 -3.67
N HIS A 244 -1.89 -3.71 -3.70
CA HIS A 244 -1.60 -2.27 -3.82
C HIS A 244 -2.14 -1.66 -5.13
N ARG A 245 -2.34 -2.48 -6.18
CA ARG A 245 -2.97 -2.04 -7.43
C ARG A 245 -4.43 -1.64 -7.27
N LEU A 246 -5.13 -2.09 -6.21
CA LEU A 246 -6.48 -1.62 -5.86
C LEU A 246 -6.51 -0.11 -5.65
N ARG A 247 -5.54 0.41 -4.89
CA ARG A 247 -5.40 1.85 -4.66
C ARG A 247 -5.12 2.61 -5.96
N HIS A 248 -4.33 2.03 -6.87
CA HIS A 248 -4.11 2.60 -8.20
C HIS A 248 -5.40 2.58 -9.03
N GLY A 249 -6.15 1.49 -8.97
CA GLY A 249 -7.43 1.32 -9.64
C GLY A 249 -8.46 2.36 -9.18
N GLY A 250 -8.67 2.48 -7.87
CA GLY A 250 -9.60 3.47 -7.31
C GLY A 250 -9.30 4.89 -7.79
N ALA A 251 -8.03 5.31 -7.67
CA ALA A 251 -7.62 6.64 -8.11
C ALA A 251 -7.76 6.86 -9.62
N ALA A 252 -7.38 5.86 -10.43
CA ALA A 252 -7.51 5.95 -11.89
C ALA A 252 -8.97 5.97 -12.34
N CYS A 253 -9.85 5.20 -11.68
CA CYS A 253 -11.29 5.21 -11.94
C CYS A 253 -11.93 6.55 -11.57
N MET A 254 -11.55 7.16 -10.45
CA MET A 254 -12.00 8.52 -10.09
C MET A 254 -11.62 9.53 -11.17
N LEU A 255 -10.36 9.56 -11.60
CA LEU A 255 -9.91 10.44 -12.67
C LEU A 255 -10.63 10.16 -14.00
N ALA A 256 -10.90 8.89 -14.32
CA ALA A 256 -11.63 8.50 -15.54
C ALA A 256 -13.10 8.92 -15.52
N ARG A 257 -13.72 9.04 -14.32
CA ARG A 257 -15.08 9.58 -14.13
C ARG A 257 -15.14 11.10 -14.24
N GLY A 258 -13.99 11.79 -14.26
CA GLY A 258 -13.91 13.25 -14.32
C GLY A 258 -13.72 13.92 -12.96
N ASP A 259 -13.43 13.18 -11.89
CA ASP A 259 -13.13 13.76 -10.59
C ASP A 259 -11.91 14.68 -10.68
N ALA A 260 -11.97 15.85 -10.03
CA ALA A 260 -10.87 16.79 -10.05
C ALA A 260 -9.59 16.15 -9.47
N PRO A 261 -8.41 16.36 -10.08
CA PRO A 261 -7.14 15.83 -9.57
C PRO A 261 -6.87 16.22 -8.12
N THR A 262 -7.30 17.38 -7.69
CA THR A 262 -7.19 17.87 -6.30
C THR A 262 -8.03 17.03 -5.34
N THR A 263 -9.24 16.65 -5.72
CA THR A 263 -10.13 15.76 -4.95
C THR A 263 -9.48 14.38 -4.78
N VAL A 264 -9.01 13.79 -5.88
CA VAL A 264 -8.33 12.48 -5.86
C VAL A 264 -7.04 12.55 -5.03
N LYS A 265 -6.28 13.65 -5.12
CA LYS A 265 -5.08 13.89 -4.32
C LYS A 265 -5.39 13.93 -2.83
N LEU A 266 -6.41 14.66 -2.40
CA LEU A 266 -6.85 14.75 -1.01
C LEU A 266 -7.31 13.38 -0.49
N ARG A 267 -8.19 12.70 -1.24
CA ARG A 267 -8.69 11.38 -0.89
C ARG A 267 -7.57 10.34 -0.76
N GLY A 268 -6.61 10.36 -1.69
CA GLY A 268 -5.43 9.49 -1.66
C GLY A 268 -4.37 9.94 -0.66
N ARG A 269 -4.53 11.07 -0.01
CA ARG A 269 -3.58 11.60 0.96
C ARG A 269 -2.17 11.73 0.38
N TRP A 270 -2.07 12.24 -0.87
CA TRP A 270 -0.78 12.52 -1.51
C TRP A 270 -0.35 13.95 -1.27
N ARG A 271 0.91 14.14 -0.85
CA ARG A 271 1.47 15.47 -0.61
C ARG A 271 1.82 16.20 -1.90
N SER A 272 2.24 15.50 -2.94
CA SER A 272 2.72 16.10 -4.19
C SER A 272 1.91 15.63 -5.40
N ASP A 273 1.81 16.50 -6.42
CA ASP A 273 1.18 16.18 -7.70
C ASP A 273 1.99 15.14 -8.49
N LYS A 274 3.32 15.10 -8.29
CA LYS A 274 4.18 14.04 -8.83
C LYS A 274 3.72 12.65 -8.36
N SER A 275 3.27 12.54 -7.10
CA SER A 275 2.71 11.30 -6.59
C SER A 275 1.40 10.94 -7.28
N LEU A 276 0.51 11.90 -7.51
CA LEU A 276 -0.77 11.70 -8.19
C LEU A 276 -0.59 11.26 -9.65
N ARG A 277 0.37 11.84 -10.38
CA ARG A 277 0.64 11.48 -11.80
C ARG A 277 0.90 10.00 -12.02
N ARG A 278 1.44 9.30 -11.01
CA ARG A 278 1.67 7.84 -11.07
C ARG A 278 0.38 7.04 -11.12
N TYR A 279 -0.73 7.63 -10.68
CA TYR A 279 -2.06 7.02 -10.64
C TYR A 279 -2.95 7.43 -11.81
N GLY A 280 -2.57 8.47 -12.57
CA GLY A 280 -3.32 8.99 -13.72
C GLY A 280 -3.24 8.14 -15.00
N LYS A 281 -3.09 6.81 -14.87
CA LYS A 281 -2.93 5.88 -16.01
C LYS A 281 -4.28 5.37 -16.50
N THR A 282 -5.20 6.26 -16.84
CA THR A 282 -6.56 5.89 -17.26
C THR A 282 -6.59 5.03 -18.53
N HIS A 283 -5.64 5.23 -19.47
CA HIS A 283 -5.52 4.40 -20.66
C HIS A 283 -5.23 2.93 -20.33
N VAL A 284 -4.51 2.65 -19.22
CA VAL A 284 -4.22 1.28 -18.78
C VAL A 284 -5.49 0.55 -18.34
N LEU A 285 -6.48 1.27 -17.78
CA LEU A 285 -7.78 0.67 -17.44
C LEU A 285 -8.48 0.11 -18.68
N VAL A 286 -8.41 0.81 -19.81
CA VAL A 286 -9.01 0.37 -21.07
C VAL A 286 -8.29 -0.87 -21.59
N SER A 287 -6.96 -0.86 -21.61
CA SER A 287 -6.15 -2.01 -22.05
C SER A 287 -6.36 -3.24 -21.16
N GLN A 288 -6.40 -3.04 -19.83
CA GLN A 288 -6.67 -4.13 -18.90
C GLN A 288 -8.07 -4.72 -19.10
N ARG A 289 -9.09 -3.86 -19.24
CA ARG A 289 -10.46 -4.30 -19.52
C ARG A 289 -10.54 -5.14 -20.79
N ALA A 290 -9.79 -4.76 -21.83
CA ALA A 290 -9.74 -5.52 -23.10
C ALA A 290 -9.02 -6.87 -22.97
N SER A 291 -8.12 -7.04 -22.00
CA SER A 291 -7.36 -8.28 -21.78
C SER A 291 -8.02 -9.27 -20.81
N LEU A 292 -9.04 -8.84 -20.07
CA LEU A 292 -9.70 -9.68 -19.08
C LEU A 292 -10.78 -10.58 -19.70
N PRO A 293 -11.02 -11.79 -19.17
CA PRO A 293 -12.10 -12.67 -19.62
C PRO A 293 -13.46 -11.99 -19.50
N ALA A 294 -14.30 -12.13 -20.53
CA ALA A 294 -15.64 -11.55 -20.56
C ALA A 294 -16.48 -11.97 -19.35
N ALA A 295 -16.37 -13.22 -18.91
CA ALA A 295 -17.08 -13.74 -17.73
C ALA A 295 -16.71 -13.01 -16.44
N VAL A 296 -15.45 -12.58 -16.28
CA VAL A 296 -14.99 -11.81 -15.12
C VAL A 296 -15.56 -10.39 -15.17
N LEU A 297 -15.53 -9.78 -16.34
CA LEU A 297 -16.11 -8.44 -16.54
C LEU A 297 -17.62 -8.45 -16.28
N ASP A 298 -18.33 -9.45 -16.76
CA ASP A 298 -19.78 -9.59 -16.57
C ASP A 298 -20.13 -9.87 -15.09
N LEU A 299 -19.32 -10.67 -14.40
CA LEU A 299 -19.47 -10.90 -12.97
C LEU A 299 -19.34 -9.58 -12.19
N GLY A 300 -18.30 -8.81 -12.49
CA GLY A 300 -18.07 -7.51 -11.84
C GLY A 300 -19.18 -6.51 -12.14
N ARG A 301 -19.62 -6.39 -13.41
CA ARG A 301 -20.71 -5.48 -13.78
C ARG A 301 -22.01 -5.81 -13.06
N ARG A 302 -22.38 -7.10 -12.98
CA ARG A 302 -23.60 -7.54 -12.26
C ARG A 302 -23.53 -7.17 -10.79
N PHE A 303 -22.39 -7.40 -10.15
CA PHE A 303 -22.21 -7.01 -8.75
C PHE A 303 -22.32 -5.49 -8.57
N LEU A 304 -21.68 -4.69 -9.42
CA LEU A 304 -21.73 -3.23 -9.34
C LEU A 304 -23.14 -2.66 -9.57
N ALA A 305 -23.94 -3.32 -10.41
CA ALA A 305 -25.33 -2.94 -10.65
C ALA A 305 -26.24 -3.26 -9.46
N ALA A 306 -25.97 -4.32 -8.71
CA ALA A 306 -26.75 -4.74 -7.55
C ALA A 306 -25.87 -5.49 -6.53
N PRO A 307 -25.14 -4.77 -5.64
CA PRO A 307 -24.24 -5.38 -4.67
C PRO A 307 -24.93 -6.19 -3.58
N ASP A 308 -26.12 -5.77 -3.16
CA ASP A 308 -26.80 -6.29 -1.97
C ASP A 308 -27.12 -7.79 -2.01
N PRO A 309 -27.59 -8.41 -3.12
CA PRO A 309 -27.89 -9.83 -3.14
C PRO A 309 -26.70 -10.75 -2.82
N GLU A 310 -25.51 -10.39 -3.28
CA GLU A 310 -24.31 -11.18 -2.99
C GLU A 310 -23.83 -10.95 -1.54
N LEU A 311 -23.94 -9.72 -1.04
CA LEU A 311 -23.62 -9.38 0.36
C LEU A 311 -24.59 -10.07 1.35
N GLU A 312 -25.89 -10.12 1.04
CA GLU A 312 -26.86 -10.83 1.87
C GLU A 312 -26.64 -12.35 1.88
N ARG A 313 -26.30 -12.92 0.73
CA ARG A 313 -25.98 -14.35 0.61
C ARG A 313 -24.78 -14.71 1.46
N ALA A 314 -23.74 -13.89 1.46
CA ALA A 314 -22.55 -14.10 2.28
C ALA A 314 -22.85 -13.95 3.78
N ARG A 315 -23.70 -12.99 4.17
CA ARG A 315 -24.15 -12.85 5.56
C ARG A 315 -24.86 -14.10 6.06
N LYS A 316 -25.75 -14.69 5.24
CA LYS A 316 -26.42 -15.93 5.59
C LYS A 316 -25.45 -17.09 5.76
N ASN A 317 -24.48 -17.24 4.86
CA ASN A 317 -23.46 -18.29 4.93
C ASN A 317 -22.53 -18.14 6.15
N SER A 318 -22.27 -16.90 6.61
CA SER A 318 -21.43 -16.63 7.78
C SER A 318 -22.16 -16.89 9.13
N LEU A 319 -23.47 -16.94 9.10
CA LEU A 319 -24.33 -17.20 10.26
C LEU A 319 -24.68 -18.70 10.44
N ASP A 320 -24.43 -19.52 9.42
CA ASP A 320 -24.63 -20.98 9.44
C ASP A 320 -23.30 -21.69 9.17
N PRO A 321 -22.41 -21.77 10.15
CA PRO A 321 -21.19 -22.58 10.05
C PRO A 321 -21.59 -24.04 10.18
N ARG A 322 -21.67 -24.75 9.05
CA ARG A 322 -21.72 -26.23 9.03
C ARG A 322 -20.38 -26.81 9.44
#